data_757007385bf2e04762de82473935c753
#
_entry.id   757007385bf2e04762de82473935c753
#
_cell.length_a   1.000
_cell.length_b   1.000
_cell.length_c   1.000
_cell.angle_alpha   90.00
_cell.angle_beta   90.00
_cell.angle_gamma   90.00
#
_symmetry.space_group_name_H-M   'P 1'
#
loop_
_entity.id
_entity.type
_entity.pdbx_description
1 polymer ?
#
loop_
_entity_poly.entity_id
_entity_poly.type
_entity_poly.pdbx_seq_one_letter_code
_entity_poly.pdbx_strand_id
1 'polypeptide(L)'
;MTKQTREDYLRAIYCLGEEPDGNVRSVDIGKHLKVSKPAVSEMLKKLKAEGCVEMVPYSPISLTLKGFQKAKKLTYKHRVAELFLREILELEEDKIHEEAHKLEHSLSDEAADKLFELLKNPKACPCGHPILKP
;
A
#
# COMPACT_ATOMS: atom_id res chain seq x y z
N MET A 1 13.97 -7.99 9.25
CA MET A 1 12.78 -7.58 8.52
C MET A 1 13.08 -7.33 7.06
N THR A 2 12.21 -7.81 6.20
CA THR A 2 12.41 -7.73 4.77
C THR A 2 11.96 -6.39 4.20
N LYS A 3 12.41 -6.09 2.99
CA LYS A 3 11.93 -4.95 2.21
C LYS A 3 10.41 -5.02 2.04
N GLN A 4 9.88 -6.21 1.76
CA GLN A 4 8.44 -6.45 1.59
C GLN A 4 7.66 -6.04 2.83
N THR A 5 8.12 -6.38 4.03
CA THR A 5 7.45 -6.01 5.28
C THR A 5 7.40 -4.50 5.46
N ARG A 6 8.50 -3.79 5.18
CA ARG A 6 8.52 -2.33 5.24
C ARG A 6 7.53 -1.71 4.26
N GLU A 7 7.49 -2.24 3.06
CA GLU A 7 6.57 -1.79 2.03
C GLU A 7 5.11 -2.00 2.42
N ASP A 8 4.80 -3.13 3.08
CA ASP A 8 3.45 -3.40 3.58
C ASP A 8 2.99 -2.34 4.58
N TYR A 9 3.88 -1.92 5.48
CA TYR A 9 3.56 -0.87 6.46
C TYR A 9 3.34 0.47 5.78
N LEU A 10 4.19 0.84 4.82
CA LEU A 10 4.03 2.10 4.09
C LEU A 10 2.71 2.15 3.33
N ARG A 11 2.36 1.06 2.66
CA ARG A 11 1.09 0.97 1.94
C ARG A 11 -0.10 1.03 2.91
N ALA A 12 -0.01 0.35 4.05
CA ALA A 12 -1.06 0.37 5.07
C ALA A 12 -1.31 1.80 5.56
N ILE A 13 -0.26 2.54 5.88
CA ILE A 13 -0.38 3.93 6.33
C ILE A 13 -1.03 4.80 5.25
N TYR A 14 -0.61 4.62 4.01
CA TYR A 14 -1.18 5.35 2.87
C TYR A 14 -2.68 5.07 2.72
N CYS A 15 -3.07 3.78 2.72
CA CYS A 15 -4.46 3.38 2.54
C CYS A 15 -5.35 3.83 3.71
N LEU A 16 -4.87 3.73 4.94
CA LEU A 16 -5.60 4.21 6.12
C LEU A 16 -5.76 5.72 6.09
N GLY A 17 -4.78 6.43 5.54
CA GLY A 17 -4.84 7.88 5.39
C GLY A 17 -5.87 8.34 4.35
N GLU A 18 -6.33 7.45 3.48
CA GLU A 18 -7.38 7.76 2.51
C GLU A 18 -8.79 7.72 3.12
N GLU A 19 -8.93 7.14 4.33
CA GLU A 19 -10.21 7.08 5.01
C GLU A 19 -10.70 8.49 5.38
N PRO A 20 -12.03 8.69 5.56
CA PRO A 20 -12.58 10.02 5.77
C PRO A 20 -11.96 10.82 6.93
N ASP A 21 -11.55 10.18 8.02
CA ASP A 21 -10.92 10.90 9.12
C ASP A 21 -9.42 11.15 8.89
N GLY A 22 -8.79 10.37 8.02
CA GLY A 22 -7.39 10.52 7.66
C GLY A 22 -6.38 10.35 8.80
N ASN A 23 -6.83 9.99 9.98
CA ASN A 23 -5.96 9.87 11.16
C ASN A 23 -5.47 8.44 11.32
N VAL A 24 -4.18 8.23 11.13
CA VAL A 24 -3.57 6.90 11.22
C VAL A 24 -2.90 6.75 12.59
N ARG A 25 -3.26 5.71 13.32
CA ARG A 25 -2.68 5.41 14.62
C ARG A 25 -2.05 4.01 14.60
N SER A 26 -1.15 3.76 15.53
CA SER A 26 -0.48 2.45 15.63
C SER A 26 -1.48 1.30 15.72
N VAL A 27 -2.58 1.48 16.47
CA VAL A 27 -3.60 0.44 16.61
C VAL A 27 -4.28 0.11 15.28
N ASP A 28 -4.49 1.12 14.45
CA ASP A 28 -5.12 0.92 13.14
C ASP A 28 -4.22 0.12 12.22
N ILE A 29 -2.91 0.40 12.25
CA ILE A 29 -1.91 -0.34 11.46
C ILE A 29 -1.89 -1.80 11.91
N GLY A 30 -1.88 -2.04 13.22
CA GLY A 30 -1.87 -3.39 13.77
C GLY A 30 -3.07 -4.20 13.35
N LYS A 31 -4.25 -3.60 13.37
CA LYS A 31 -5.49 -4.25 12.92
C LYS A 31 -5.47 -4.52 11.42
N HIS A 32 -5.03 -3.55 10.64
CA HIS A 32 -5.00 -3.66 9.18
C HIS A 32 -4.06 -4.78 8.71
N LEU A 33 -2.88 -4.87 9.31
CA LEU A 33 -1.86 -5.85 8.94
C LEU A 33 -1.92 -7.14 9.75
N LYS A 34 -2.79 -7.19 10.78
CA LYS A 34 -2.92 -8.34 11.69
C LYS A 34 -1.61 -8.68 12.37
N VAL A 35 -0.95 -7.66 12.91
CA VAL A 35 0.31 -7.78 13.64
C VAL A 35 0.18 -7.20 15.04
N SER A 36 1.10 -7.57 15.93
CA SER A 36 1.06 -7.16 17.34
C SER A 36 1.47 -5.69 17.51
N LYS A 37 1.08 -5.10 18.65
CA LYS A 37 1.48 -3.74 19.02
C LYS A 37 3.00 -3.58 19.07
N PRO A 38 3.75 -4.50 19.72
CA PRO A 38 5.21 -4.40 19.73
C PRO A 38 5.82 -4.42 18.33
N ALA A 39 5.28 -5.25 17.43
CA ALA A 39 5.77 -5.33 16.05
C ALA A 39 5.56 -4.00 15.32
N VAL A 40 4.39 -3.39 15.47
CA VAL A 40 4.09 -2.08 14.89
C VAL A 40 5.04 -1.02 15.43
N SER A 41 5.21 -0.96 16.74
CA SER A 41 6.08 0.02 17.39
C SER A 41 7.52 -0.09 16.89
N GLU A 42 8.04 -1.31 16.78
CA GLU A 42 9.39 -1.57 16.31
C GLU A 42 9.57 -1.14 14.85
N MET A 43 8.62 -1.50 13.99
CA MET A 43 8.70 -1.13 12.57
C MET A 43 8.59 0.38 12.39
N LEU A 44 7.70 1.04 13.12
CA LEU A 44 7.57 2.49 13.02
C LEU A 44 8.85 3.22 13.42
N LYS A 45 9.57 2.73 14.42
CA LYS A 45 10.87 3.29 14.79
C LYS A 45 11.87 3.17 13.64
N LYS A 46 11.87 2.04 12.95
CA LYS A 46 12.75 1.83 11.80
C LYS A 46 12.39 2.73 10.63
N LEU A 47 11.10 2.85 10.33
CA LEU A 47 10.63 3.71 9.25
C LEU A 47 10.90 5.18 9.53
N LYS A 48 10.81 5.59 10.81
CA LYS A 48 11.17 6.94 11.22
C LYS A 48 12.66 7.20 11.01
N ALA A 49 13.50 6.24 11.41
CA ALA A 49 14.95 6.34 11.22
C ALA A 49 15.33 6.40 9.75
N GLU A 50 14.57 5.72 8.88
CA GLU A 50 14.78 5.74 7.42
C GLU A 50 14.20 7.00 6.75
N GLY A 51 13.54 7.86 7.51
CA GLY A 51 12.97 9.10 6.98
C GLY A 51 11.68 8.90 6.18
N CYS A 52 10.94 7.83 6.43
CA CYS A 52 9.71 7.52 5.71
C CYS A 52 8.44 7.91 6.46
N VAL A 53 8.47 7.99 7.79
CA VAL A 53 7.31 8.39 8.60
C VAL A 53 7.72 9.46 9.60
N GLU A 54 6.74 10.27 9.99
CA GLU A 54 6.84 11.23 11.08
C GLU A 54 5.92 10.81 12.20
N MET A 55 6.45 10.86 13.42
CA MET A 55 5.69 10.50 14.62
C MET A 55 5.94 11.57 15.67
N VAL A 56 4.88 12.25 16.08
CA VAL A 56 4.91 13.25 17.13
C VAL A 56 3.96 12.78 18.23
N PRO A 57 4.33 12.88 19.53
CA PRO A 57 3.44 12.45 20.61
C PRO A 57 2.05 13.08 20.48
N TYR A 58 1.04 12.26 20.68
CA TYR A 58 -0.38 12.66 20.64
C TYR A 58 -0.89 13.12 19.29
N SER A 59 -0.13 12.85 18.21
CA SER A 59 -0.53 13.20 16.85
C SER A 59 -0.64 11.94 15.99
N PRO A 60 -1.44 11.97 14.90
CA PRO A 60 -1.49 10.85 13.97
C PRO A 60 -0.12 10.60 13.34
N ILE A 61 0.10 9.36 12.92
CA ILE A 61 1.30 8.98 12.17
C ILE A 61 1.12 9.49 10.75
N SER A 62 2.16 10.12 10.19
CA SER A 62 2.12 10.61 8.83
C SER A 62 3.32 10.15 8.02
N LEU A 63 3.15 10.08 6.70
CA LEU A 63 4.23 9.77 5.78
C LEU A 63 5.00 11.04 5.46
N THR A 64 6.32 10.95 5.39
CA THR A 64 7.14 12.01 4.80
C THR A 64 6.93 11.99 3.30
N LEU A 65 7.48 12.97 2.58
CA LEU A 65 7.42 12.95 1.12
C LEU A 65 8.03 11.67 0.56
N LYS A 66 9.17 11.24 1.10
CA LYS A 66 9.84 10.01 0.69
C LYS A 66 8.95 8.78 0.92
N GLY A 67 8.35 8.67 2.11
CA GLY A 67 7.45 7.57 2.45
C GLY A 67 6.19 7.58 1.60
N PHE A 68 5.63 8.77 1.36
CA PHE A 68 4.45 8.95 0.53
C PHE A 68 4.69 8.48 -0.90
N GLN A 69 5.82 8.86 -1.50
CA GLN A 69 6.16 8.48 -2.87
C GLN A 69 6.29 6.96 -3.00
N LYS A 70 6.95 6.32 -2.03
CA LYS A 70 7.09 4.85 -2.01
C LYS A 70 5.73 4.15 -1.85
N ALA A 71 4.92 4.63 -0.91
CA ALA A 71 3.61 4.05 -0.64
C ALA A 71 2.66 4.23 -1.83
N LYS A 72 2.70 5.40 -2.46
CA LYS A 72 1.87 5.69 -3.64
C LYS A 72 2.20 4.74 -4.78
N LYS A 73 3.48 4.51 -5.03
CA LYS A 73 3.94 3.58 -6.08
C LYS A 73 3.47 2.15 -5.80
N LEU A 74 3.61 1.69 -4.56
CA LEU A 74 3.15 0.35 -4.17
C LEU A 74 1.65 0.19 -4.29
N THR A 75 0.91 1.20 -3.86
CA THR A 75 -0.55 1.19 -3.94
C THR A 75 -1.02 1.18 -5.39
N TYR A 76 -0.36 1.94 -6.26
CA TYR A 76 -0.61 1.91 -7.69
C TYR A 76 -0.41 0.49 -8.25
N LYS A 77 0.73 -0.14 -7.95
CA LYS A 77 1.02 -1.50 -8.41
C LYS A 77 0.00 -2.52 -7.90
N HIS A 78 -0.39 -2.41 -6.64
CA HIS A 78 -1.40 -3.30 -6.05
C HIS A 78 -2.74 -3.16 -6.77
N ARG A 79 -3.22 -1.94 -6.95
CA ARG A 79 -4.52 -1.67 -7.57
C ARG A 79 -4.55 -2.04 -9.05
N VAL A 80 -3.47 -1.80 -9.77
CA VAL A 80 -3.33 -2.25 -11.17
C VAL A 80 -3.32 -3.77 -11.24
N ALA A 81 -2.58 -4.42 -10.33
CA ALA A 81 -2.52 -5.88 -10.26
C ALA A 81 -3.90 -6.49 -9.99
N GLU A 82 -4.68 -5.91 -9.07
CA GLU A 82 -6.04 -6.38 -8.79
C GLU A 82 -6.90 -6.38 -10.05
N LEU A 83 -6.86 -5.28 -10.80
CA LEU A 83 -7.62 -5.17 -12.05
C LEU A 83 -7.16 -6.20 -13.09
N PHE A 84 -5.84 -6.37 -13.23
CA PHE A 84 -5.29 -7.34 -14.16
C PHE A 84 -5.76 -8.76 -13.83
N LEU A 85 -5.69 -9.13 -12.55
CA LEU A 85 -6.10 -10.45 -12.09
C LEU A 85 -7.59 -10.69 -12.29
N ARG A 86 -8.39 -9.67 -12.09
CA ARG A 86 -9.84 -9.77 -12.26
C ARG A 86 -10.28 -9.74 -13.72
N GLU A 87 -9.82 -8.73 -14.46
CA GLU A 87 -10.32 -8.47 -15.82
C GLU A 87 -9.68 -9.36 -16.89
N ILE A 88 -8.40 -9.67 -16.74
CA ILE A 88 -7.64 -10.43 -17.74
C ILE A 88 -7.54 -11.90 -17.37
N LEU A 89 -7.12 -12.21 -16.14
CA LEU A 89 -6.94 -13.59 -15.69
C LEU A 89 -8.20 -14.21 -15.12
N GLU A 90 -9.21 -13.40 -14.82
CA GLU A 90 -10.51 -13.86 -14.31
C GLU A 90 -10.41 -14.75 -13.07
N LEU A 91 -9.52 -14.40 -12.14
CA LEU A 91 -9.41 -15.12 -10.88
C LEU A 91 -10.62 -14.85 -9.98
N GLU A 92 -10.89 -15.80 -9.08
CA GLU A 92 -11.95 -15.65 -8.09
C GLU A 92 -11.61 -14.51 -7.11
N GLU A 93 -12.64 -13.79 -6.67
CA GLU A 93 -12.49 -12.62 -5.80
C GLU A 93 -11.67 -12.89 -4.53
N ASP A 94 -11.83 -14.08 -3.93
CA ASP A 94 -11.12 -14.42 -2.70
C ASP A 94 -9.61 -14.62 -2.90
N LYS A 95 -9.16 -14.79 -4.14
CA LYS A 95 -7.74 -14.97 -4.47
C LYS A 95 -7.07 -13.71 -4.97
N ILE A 96 -7.85 -12.73 -5.44
CA ILE A 96 -7.31 -11.53 -6.08
C ILE A 96 -6.41 -10.73 -5.15
N HIS A 97 -6.87 -10.45 -3.94
CA HIS A 97 -6.10 -9.63 -3.00
C HIS A 97 -4.74 -10.25 -2.66
N GLU A 98 -4.72 -11.55 -2.38
CA GLU A 98 -3.48 -12.26 -2.05
C GLU A 98 -2.49 -12.26 -3.21
N GLU A 99 -2.97 -12.56 -4.42
CA GLU A 99 -2.12 -12.55 -5.61
C GLU A 99 -1.63 -11.15 -5.95
N ALA A 100 -2.49 -10.13 -5.81
CA ALA A 100 -2.09 -8.74 -6.03
C ALA A 100 -1.01 -8.31 -5.05
N HIS A 101 -1.10 -8.74 -3.80
CA HIS A 101 -0.09 -8.47 -2.77
C HIS A 101 1.28 -9.01 -3.17
N LYS A 102 1.32 -10.20 -3.75
CA LYS A 102 2.58 -10.79 -4.25
C LYS A 102 3.12 -9.97 -5.42
N LEU A 103 2.26 -9.60 -6.36
CA LEU A 103 2.67 -8.87 -7.56
C LEU A 103 3.17 -7.46 -7.26
N GLU A 104 2.57 -6.78 -6.28
CA GLU A 104 2.96 -5.40 -5.98
C GLU A 104 4.43 -5.27 -5.60
N HIS A 105 4.99 -6.28 -4.94
CA HIS A 105 6.39 -6.28 -4.53
C HIS A 105 7.35 -6.74 -5.63
N SER A 106 6.82 -7.36 -6.67
CA SER A 106 7.62 -7.99 -7.74
C SER A 106 7.59 -7.23 -9.07
N LEU A 107 6.54 -6.44 -9.31
CA LEU A 107 6.41 -5.69 -10.55
C LEU A 107 7.42 -4.55 -10.62
N SER A 108 8.13 -4.46 -11.76
CA SER A 108 8.93 -3.27 -12.04
C SER A 108 7.99 -2.10 -12.36
N ASP A 109 8.53 -0.89 -12.28
CA ASP A 109 7.76 0.30 -12.64
C ASP A 109 7.29 0.22 -14.09
N GLU A 110 8.17 -0.25 -15.01
CA GLU A 110 7.84 -0.42 -16.41
C GLU A 110 6.72 -1.43 -16.61
N ALA A 111 6.79 -2.59 -15.95
CA ALA A 111 5.76 -3.62 -16.06
C ALA A 111 4.40 -3.12 -15.53
N ALA A 112 4.41 -2.39 -14.44
CA ALA A 112 3.19 -1.82 -13.88
C ALA A 112 2.56 -0.81 -14.84
N ASP A 113 3.36 0.04 -15.45
CA ASP A 113 2.86 1.04 -16.42
C ASP A 113 2.32 0.37 -17.67
N LYS A 114 2.95 -0.72 -18.13
CA LYS A 114 2.44 -1.49 -19.27
C LYS A 114 1.11 -2.16 -18.95
N LEU A 115 0.96 -2.69 -17.75
CA LEU A 115 -0.33 -3.24 -17.29
C LEU A 115 -1.40 -2.16 -17.23
N PHE A 116 -1.05 -0.98 -16.74
CA PHE A 116 -1.96 0.15 -16.67
C PHE A 116 -2.48 0.53 -18.06
N GLU A 117 -1.59 0.60 -19.04
CA GLU A 117 -1.96 0.86 -20.44
C GLU A 117 -2.81 -0.26 -21.01
N LEU A 118 -2.45 -1.53 -20.75
CA LEU A 118 -3.21 -2.69 -21.22
C LEU A 118 -4.65 -2.65 -20.71
N LEU A 119 -4.85 -2.16 -19.49
CA LEU A 119 -6.17 -2.02 -18.87
C LEU A 119 -6.88 -0.73 -19.28
N LYS A 120 -6.35 0.00 -20.24
CA LYS A 120 -6.91 1.25 -20.80
C LYS A 120 -6.96 2.39 -19.77
N ASN A 121 -5.88 2.55 -19.01
CA ASN A 121 -5.71 3.64 -18.03
C ASN A 121 -6.88 3.74 -17.06
N PRO A 122 -7.14 2.70 -16.26
CA PRO A 122 -8.28 2.67 -15.35
C PRO A 122 -8.16 3.73 -14.27
N LYS A 123 -9.29 4.22 -13.80
CA LYS A 123 -9.33 5.27 -12.75
C LYS A 123 -9.48 4.70 -11.35
N ALA A 124 -10.02 3.49 -11.23
CA ALA A 124 -10.27 2.87 -9.93
C ALA A 124 -10.08 1.36 -9.98
N CYS A 125 -9.71 0.78 -8.83
CA CYS A 125 -9.65 -0.67 -8.66
C CYS A 125 -11.06 -1.25 -8.48
N PRO A 126 -11.23 -2.59 -8.48
CA PRO A 126 -12.54 -3.21 -8.31
C PRO A 126 -13.26 -2.81 -7.03
N CYS A 127 -12.52 -2.47 -5.98
CA CYS A 127 -13.09 -2.02 -4.70
C CYS A 127 -13.48 -0.54 -4.68
N GLY A 128 -13.28 0.18 -5.79
CA GLY A 128 -13.65 1.59 -5.92
C GLY A 128 -12.58 2.59 -5.48
N HIS A 129 -11.43 2.15 -5.01
CA HIS A 129 -10.34 3.05 -4.65
C HIS A 129 -9.65 3.61 -5.89
N PRO A 130 -9.22 4.88 -5.87
CA PRO A 130 -8.60 5.49 -7.04
C PRO A 130 -7.25 4.86 -7.38
N ILE A 131 -6.95 4.81 -8.67
CA ILE A 131 -5.63 4.40 -9.17
C ILE A 131 -4.93 5.66 -9.64
N LEU A 132 -3.92 6.08 -8.88
CA LEU A 132 -3.16 7.29 -9.16
C LEU A 132 -1.77 6.90 -9.67
N LYS A 133 -1.56 7.07 -10.98
CA LYS A 133 -0.27 6.78 -11.59
C LYS A 133 0.78 7.75 -11.02
N PRO A 134 1.89 7.22 -10.46
CA PRO A 134 2.95 8.06 -9.91
C PRO A 134 3.67 8.91 -10.95
#